data_1717ea6f5fd21e090d23e1e5c1194189
#
_entry.id   1717ea6f5fd21e090d23e1e5c1194189
#
_cell.length_a   1.000
_cell.length_b   1.000
_cell.length_c   1.000
_cell.angle_alpha   90.00
_cell.angle_beta   90.00
_cell.angle_gamma   90.00
#
_symmetry.space_group_name_H-M   'P 1'
#
loop_
_entity.id
_entity.type
_entity.pdbx_description
1 polymer ?
#
loop_
_entity_poly.entity_id
_entity_poly.type
_entity_poly.pdbx_seq_one_letter_code
_entity_poly.pdbx_strand_id
1 'polypeptide(L)'
;IPESVALITKVVREALSGGGVSPQDCAGCCVGMPCYGENPANDREIVRLLTDALTPVPVYVVNDGEVGWAGSLACGEGIHIVSGTGSIAFGRGCDKEFARCGGWVEFFGDEGSCYWIGRQGMSLFSKEADGRLPRGPLYDLVHGEFGLTEDYQFIDRIVREFAPYREKVAGFQRYVLQAARAGDTAAAALYETAALELALMIRTLKAKLRFSA
;
A
#
# COMPACT_ATOMS: atom_id res chain seq x y z
N ILE A 1 11.05 10.26 11.92
CA ILE A 1 12.36 10.01 11.28
C ILE A 1 13.34 9.35 12.26
N PRO A 2 13.65 9.90 13.47
CA PRO A 2 14.64 9.29 14.36
C PRO A 2 14.35 7.84 14.75
N GLU A 3 13.11 7.51 15.05
CA GLU A 3 12.69 6.14 15.43
C GLU A 3 12.87 5.14 14.28
N SER A 4 12.47 5.53 13.06
CA SER A 4 12.65 4.68 11.86
C SER A 4 14.13 4.46 11.57
N VAL A 5 14.97 5.49 11.67
CA VAL A 5 16.42 5.38 11.49
C VAL A 5 17.05 4.45 12.54
N ALA A 6 16.63 4.56 13.80
CA ALA A 6 17.12 3.69 14.87
C ALA A 6 16.77 2.22 14.62
N LEU A 7 15.53 1.95 14.19
CA LEU A 7 15.06 0.60 13.86
C LEU A 7 15.85 0.01 12.67
N ILE A 8 15.99 0.78 11.59
CA ILE A 8 16.75 0.34 10.40
C ILE A 8 18.19 0.06 10.76
N THR A 9 18.84 0.98 11.50
CA THR A 9 20.23 0.80 11.96
C THR A 9 20.40 -0.48 12.78
N LYS A 10 19.44 -0.77 13.68
CA LYS A 10 19.43 -2.00 14.47
C LYS A 10 19.35 -3.23 13.56
N VAL A 11 18.38 -3.27 12.64
CA VAL A 11 18.18 -4.41 11.73
C VAL A 11 19.41 -4.65 10.86
N VAL A 12 20.02 -3.60 10.30
CA VAL A 12 21.24 -3.74 9.49
C VAL A 12 22.40 -4.30 10.30
N ARG A 13 22.61 -3.81 11.52
CA ARG A 13 23.68 -4.31 12.41
C ARG A 13 23.44 -5.77 12.81
N GLU A 14 22.22 -6.14 13.11
CA GLU A 14 21.86 -7.54 13.43
C GLU A 14 22.08 -8.46 12.22
N ALA A 15 21.73 -8.03 11.00
CA ALA A 15 21.96 -8.77 9.78
C ALA A 15 23.45 -8.98 9.50
N LEU A 16 24.28 -7.95 9.63
CA LEU A 16 25.73 -8.04 9.48
C LEU A 16 26.33 -9.00 10.52
N SER A 17 25.96 -8.84 11.79
CA SER A 17 26.44 -9.70 12.88
C SER A 17 26.01 -11.15 12.69
N GLY A 18 24.74 -11.40 12.33
CA GLY A 18 24.22 -12.74 12.09
C GLY A 18 24.84 -13.43 10.87
N GLY A 19 25.24 -12.64 9.86
CA GLY A 19 25.97 -13.12 8.70
C GLY A 19 27.49 -13.24 8.88
N GLY A 20 28.04 -12.83 10.04
CA GLY A 20 29.49 -12.80 10.29
C GLY A 20 30.24 -11.81 9.38
N VAL A 21 29.54 -10.78 8.87
CA VAL A 21 30.11 -9.78 7.96
C VAL A 21 30.56 -8.56 8.77
N SER A 22 31.82 -8.17 8.61
CA SER A 22 32.33 -6.90 9.17
C SER A 22 31.72 -5.71 8.41
N PRO A 23 31.35 -4.62 9.09
CA PRO A 23 30.86 -3.41 8.41
C PRO A 23 31.81 -2.88 7.33
N GLN A 24 33.12 -3.05 7.48
CA GLN A 24 34.14 -2.64 6.50
C GLN A 24 34.11 -3.50 5.23
N ASP A 25 33.65 -4.74 5.33
CA ASP A 25 33.58 -5.68 4.20
C ASP A 25 32.22 -5.65 3.50
N CYS A 26 31.27 -4.89 4.03
CA CYS A 26 29.95 -4.73 3.43
C CYS A 26 30.00 -3.78 2.23
N ALA A 27 29.68 -4.27 1.04
CA ALA A 27 29.69 -3.49 -0.20
C ALA A 27 28.63 -2.36 -0.22
N GLY A 28 27.54 -2.49 0.53
CA GLY A 28 26.51 -1.48 0.65
C GLY A 28 25.21 -2.01 1.25
N CYS A 29 24.37 -1.07 1.68
CA CYS A 29 23.05 -1.31 2.20
C CYS A 29 22.04 -0.47 1.40
N CYS A 30 21.03 -1.12 0.82
CA CYS A 30 19.90 -0.44 0.19
C CYS A 30 18.69 -0.46 1.12
N VAL A 31 18.16 0.71 1.43
CA VAL A 31 17.03 0.89 2.35
C VAL A 31 15.82 1.38 1.57
N GLY A 32 14.77 0.55 1.51
CA GLY A 32 13.46 0.94 1.00
C GLY A 32 12.67 1.69 2.08
N MET A 33 12.37 2.96 1.85
CA MET A 33 11.63 3.80 2.79
C MET A 33 10.26 4.18 2.23
N PRO A 34 9.16 3.93 2.96
CA PRO A 34 7.87 4.52 2.62
C PRO A 34 7.97 6.05 2.52
N CYS A 35 7.23 6.63 1.58
CA CYS A 35 7.19 8.08 1.35
C CYS A 35 8.53 8.74 0.94
N TYR A 36 9.60 8.00 0.69
CA TYR A 36 10.84 8.55 0.15
C TYR A 36 10.61 9.09 -1.27
N GLY A 37 11.12 10.28 -1.53
CA GLY A 37 10.89 11.01 -2.78
C GLY A 37 9.69 11.97 -2.74
N GLU A 38 8.98 12.08 -1.61
CA GLU A 38 7.79 12.94 -1.45
C GLU A 38 8.14 14.28 -0.78
N ASN A 39 9.15 14.30 0.09
CA ASN A 39 9.60 15.50 0.78
C ASN A 39 11.12 15.60 0.76
N PRO A 40 11.70 16.45 -0.11
CA PRO A 40 13.15 16.54 -0.26
C PRO A 40 13.92 16.94 1.02
N ALA A 41 13.28 17.62 1.97
CA ALA A 41 13.91 17.97 3.24
C ALA A 41 14.04 16.72 4.14
N ASN A 42 12.96 15.96 4.25
CA ASN A 42 12.95 14.71 5.00
C ASN A 42 13.91 13.68 4.37
N ASP A 43 13.94 13.61 3.05
CA ASP A 43 14.79 12.67 2.31
C ASP A 43 16.27 12.90 2.62
N ARG A 44 16.71 14.18 2.56
CA ARG A 44 18.10 14.54 2.91
C ARG A 44 18.44 14.21 4.35
N GLU A 45 17.51 14.44 5.28
CA GLU A 45 17.73 14.14 6.70
C GLU A 45 17.81 12.64 6.95
N ILE A 46 16.95 11.84 6.32
CA ILE A 46 16.98 10.37 6.40
C ILE A 46 18.32 9.83 5.88
N VAL A 47 18.75 10.26 4.71
CA VAL A 47 20.03 9.84 4.11
C VAL A 47 21.19 10.21 5.03
N ARG A 48 21.22 11.45 5.54
CA ARG A 48 22.26 11.90 6.47
C ARG A 48 22.33 11.03 7.72
N LEU A 49 21.19 10.84 8.40
CA LEU A 49 21.13 10.08 9.65
C LEU A 49 21.51 8.61 9.47
N LEU A 50 21.06 7.98 8.38
CA LEU A 50 21.40 6.59 8.10
C LEU A 50 22.89 6.44 7.74
N THR A 51 23.45 7.37 6.96
CA THR A 51 24.86 7.38 6.61
C THR A 51 25.72 7.52 7.87
N ASP A 52 25.39 8.47 8.73
CA ASP A 52 26.12 8.69 10.00
C ASP A 52 26.06 7.45 10.91
N ALA A 53 24.87 6.84 11.02
CA ALA A 53 24.64 5.71 11.91
C ALA A 53 25.24 4.39 11.42
N LEU A 54 25.40 4.21 10.10
CA LEU A 54 25.86 2.96 9.49
C LEU A 54 27.30 3.02 8.96
N THR A 55 27.97 4.18 9.05
CA THR A 55 29.39 4.28 8.68
C THR A 55 30.21 3.13 9.30
N PRO A 56 31.07 2.42 8.52
CA PRO A 56 31.53 2.71 7.16
C PRO A 56 30.70 2.06 6.03
N VAL A 57 29.55 1.48 6.30
CA VAL A 57 28.72 0.82 5.26
C VAL A 57 28.13 1.90 4.33
N PRO A 58 28.35 1.80 2.99
CA PRO A 58 27.69 2.69 2.05
C PRO A 58 26.16 2.49 2.09
N VAL A 59 25.40 3.61 2.15
CA VAL A 59 23.93 3.57 2.27
C VAL A 59 23.29 4.17 1.04
N TYR A 60 22.33 3.45 0.48
CA TYR A 60 21.45 3.91 -0.60
C TYR A 60 20.01 3.87 -0.09
N VAL A 61 19.30 5.00 -0.20
CA VAL A 61 17.91 5.10 0.21
C VAL A 61 17.05 5.32 -1.02
N VAL A 62 16.02 4.51 -1.17
CA VAL A 62 15.06 4.57 -2.27
C VAL A 62 13.64 4.39 -1.72
N ASN A 63 12.63 4.60 -2.56
CA ASN A 63 11.26 4.28 -2.18
C ASN A 63 11.08 2.75 -2.03
N ASP A 64 10.24 2.31 -1.08
CA ASP A 64 9.96 0.89 -0.85
C ASP A 64 9.36 0.20 -2.07
N GLY A 65 8.54 0.90 -2.87
CA GLY A 65 8.03 0.39 -4.14
C GLY A 65 9.11 0.20 -5.21
N GLU A 66 10.20 1.00 -5.18
CA GLU A 66 11.35 0.79 -6.05
C GLU A 66 12.12 -0.49 -5.67
N VAL A 67 12.26 -0.77 -4.37
CA VAL A 67 12.82 -2.04 -3.90
C VAL A 67 11.94 -3.22 -4.33
N GLY A 68 10.61 -3.07 -4.24
CA GLY A 68 9.66 -4.06 -4.72
C GLY A 68 9.80 -4.34 -6.22
N TRP A 69 9.97 -3.27 -7.03
CA TRP A 69 10.26 -3.39 -8.47
C TRP A 69 11.58 -4.13 -8.70
N ALA A 70 12.66 -3.73 -8.02
CA ALA A 70 13.98 -4.35 -8.17
C ALA A 70 13.95 -5.85 -7.84
N GLY A 71 13.26 -6.22 -6.75
CA GLY A 71 13.13 -7.61 -6.32
C GLY A 71 12.26 -8.45 -7.27
N SER A 72 11.12 -7.92 -7.73
CA SER A 72 10.18 -8.67 -8.59
C SER A 72 10.65 -8.85 -10.02
N LEU A 73 11.44 -7.89 -10.55
CA LEU A 73 11.87 -7.86 -11.95
C LEU A 73 13.40 -7.99 -12.10
N ALA A 74 14.12 -8.38 -11.05
CA ALA A 74 15.58 -8.51 -11.04
C ALA A 74 16.29 -7.27 -11.63
N CYS A 75 15.82 -6.08 -11.27
CA CYS A 75 16.26 -4.78 -11.79
C CYS A 75 16.09 -4.61 -13.32
N GLY A 76 15.31 -5.46 -13.98
CA GLY A 76 14.99 -5.39 -15.40
C GLY A 76 13.92 -4.36 -15.73
N GLU A 77 13.67 -4.13 -17.02
CA GLU A 77 12.54 -3.31 -17.47
C GLU A 77 11.20 -3.97 -17.13
N GLY A 78 10.19 -3.14 -16.87
CA GLY A 78 8.84 -3.62 -16.56
C GLY A 78 8.13 -2.74 -15.54
N ILE A 79 6.94 -3.16 -15.17
CA ILE A 79 6.08 -2.47 -14.20
C ILE A 79 5.82 -3.40 -13.02
N HIS A 80 6.10 -2.91 -11.82
CA HIS A 80 5.73 -3.52 -10.56
C HIS A 80 4.55 -2.75 -9.97
N ILE A 81 3.50 -3.47 -9.56
CA ILE A 81 2.33 -2.88 -8.93
C ILE A 81 2.11 -3.53 -7.56
N VAL A 82 1.88 -2.71 -6.57
CA VAL A 82 1.47 -3.12 -5.22
C VAL A 82 0.01 -2.76 -5.03
N SER A 83 -0.79 -3.74 -4.61
CA SER A 83 -2.16 -3.53 -4.14
C SER A 83 -2.30 -4.32 -2.84
N GLY A 84 -1.96 -3.66 -1.75
CA GLY A 84 -2.06 -4.16 -0.37
C GLY A 84 -2.97 -3.25 0.45
N THR A 85 -2.48 -2.79 1.60
CA THR A 85 -3.20 -1.77 2.39
C THR A 85 -3.36 -0.47 1.60
N GLY A 86 -2.34 -0.03 0.86
CA GLY A 86 -2.38 1.03 -0.14
C GLY A 86 -2.14 0.48 -1.55
N SER A 87 -2.07 1.36 -2.56
CA SER A 87 -1.76 0.98 -3.94
C SER A 87 -0.78 1.95 -4.58
N ILE A 88 0.21 1.40 -5.30
CA ILE A 88 1.23 2.15 -6.01
C ILE A 88 1.80 1.30 -7.14
N ALA A 89 2.19 1.93 -8.23
CA ALA A 89 2.92 1.27 -9.32
C ALA A 89 4.23 1.99 -9.62
N PHE A 90 5.29 1.21 -9.83
CA PHE A 90 6.60 1.66 -10.29
C PHE A 90 6.95 0.99 -11.59
N GLY A 91 7.53 1.74 -12.52
CA GLY A 91 8.00 1.20 -13.78
C GLY A 91 9.38 1.68 -14.14
N ARG A 92 10.12 0.85 -14.89
CA ARG A 92 11.38 1.19 -15.51
C ARG A 92 11.37 0.78 -16.97
N GLY A 93 11.70 1.73 -17.84
CA GLY A 93 11.82 1.52 -19.28
C GLY A 93 13.16 0.92 -19.70
N CYS A 94 13.28 0.54 -20.98
CA CYS A 94 14.53 0.06 -21.57
C CYS A 94 15.64 1.13 -21.60
N ASP A 95 15.26 2.40 -21.62
CA ASP A 95 16.15 3.57 -21.51
C ASP A 95 16.56 3.92 -20.08
N LYS A 96 16.18 3.06 -19.12
CA LYS A 96 16.42 3.22 -17.68
C LYS A 96 15.63 4.36 -17.02
N GLU A 97 14.71 5.00 -17.73
CA GLU A 97 13.79 5.97 -17.17
C GLU A 97 12.86 5.31 -16.14
N PHE A 98 12.65 5.99 -15.03
CA PHE A 98 11.74 5.59 -13.96
C PHE A 98 10.47 6.41 -13.97
N ALA A 99 9.34 5.77 -13.70
CA ALA A 99 8.09 6.46 -13.44
C ALA A 99 7.30 5.81 -12.30
N ARG A 100 6.57 6.63 -11.56
CA ARG A 100 5.64 6.24 -10.50
C ARG A 100 4.22 6.64 -10.92
N CYS A 101 3.23 5.83 -10.51
CA CYS A 101 1.81 6.11 -10.62
C CYS A 101 1.08 5.62 -9.38
N GLY A 102 0.15 6.39 -8.84
CA GLY A 102 -0.54 6.11 -7.58
C GLY A 102 0.30 6.43 -6.34
N GLY A 103 -0.13 5.91 -5.18
CA GLY A 103 0.52 6.17 -3.89
C GLY A 103 0.35 7.61 -3.40
N TRP A 104 -0.86 8.16 -3.51
CA TRP A 104 -1.21 9.54 -3.11
C TRP A 104 -1.85 9.61 -1.73
N VAL A 105 -1.62 8.66 -0.87
CA VAL A 105 -2.21 8.41 0.45
C VAL A 105 -3.69 7.97 0.38
N GLU A 106 -4.15 7.34 1.46
CA GLU A 106 -5.49 6.74 1.54
C GLU A 106 -6.65 7.75 1.55
N PHE A 107 -6.37 8.99 1.88
CA PHE A 107 -7.42 10.01 2.00
C PHE A 107 -8.06 10.36 0.67
N PHE A 108 -7.25 10.44 -0.41
CA PHE A 108 -7.74 10.83 -1.75
C PHE A 108 -7.12 10.02 -2.90
N GLY A 109 -6.34 8.98 -2.58
CA GLY A 109 -5.70 8.07 -3.51
C GLY A 109 -5.84 6.62 -3.07
N ASP A 110 -4.80 5.82 -3.32
CA ASP A 110 -4.75 4.39 -3.02
C ASP A 110 -5.88 3.59 -3.69
N GLU A 111 -6.34 4.05 -4.86
CA GLU A 111 -7.42 3.42 -5.61
C GLU A 111 -7.07 1.96 -5.95
N GLY A 112 -8.04 1.09 -5.80
CA GLY A 112 -7.85 -0.35 -6.00
C GLY A 112 -7.15 -1.08 -4.86
N SER A 113 -6.76 -0.40 -3.77
CA SER A 113 -6.19 -1.03 -2.58
C SER A 113 -7.25 -1.67 -1.67
N CYS A 114 -6.79 -2.49 -0.72
CA CYS A 114 -7.67 -3.04 0.32
C CYS A 114 -8.33 -1.94 1.17
N TYR A 115 -7.60 -0.84 1.46
CA TYR A 115 -8.18 0.31 2.17
C TYR A 115 -9.30 0.96 1.36
N TRP A 116 -9.04 1.21 0.07
CA TRP A 116 -10.03 1.80 -0.82
C TRP A 116 -11.28 0.92 -0.91
N ILE A 117 -11.12 -0.40 -1.13
CA ILE A 117 -12.24 -1.35 -1.18
C ILE A 117 -12.97 -1.39 0.16
N GLY A 118 -12.26 -1.42 1.28
CA GLY A 118 -12.85 -1.41 2.62
C GLY A 118 -13.70 -0.17 2.87
N ARG A 119 -13.18 1.01 2.55
CA ARG A 119 -13.91 2.28 2.66
C ARG A 119 -15.15 2.33 1.75
N GLN A 120 -15.03 1.85 0.51
CA GLN A 120 -16.16 1.76 -0.41
C GLN A 120 -17.21 0.75 0.08
N GLY A 121 -16.77 -0.37 0.69
CA GLY A 121 -17.67 -1.33 1.32
C GLY A 121 -18.46 -0.76 2.49
N MET A 122 -17.82 0.04 3.35
CA MET A 122 -18.52 0.77 4.42
C MET A 122 -19.54 1.75 3.86
N SER A 123 -19.20 2.45 2.76
CA SER A 123 -20.12 3.33 2.04
C SER A 123 -21.28 2.54 1.39
N LEU A 124 -21.00 1.36 0.85
CA LEU A 124 -22.03 0.47 0.29
C LEU A 124 -23.02 0.04 1.38
N PHE A 125 -22.51 -0.46 2.53
CA PHE A 125 -23.36 -0.80 3.67
C PHE A 125 -24.27 0.37 4.08
N SER A 126 -23.75 1.59 4.16
CA SER A 126 -24.56 2.75 4.53
C SER A 126 -25.70 3.05 3.54
N LYS A 127 -25.46 2.80 2.25
CA LYS A 127 -26.48 2.98 1.21
C LYS A 127 -27.56 1.91 1.26
N GLU A 128 -27.21 0.69 1.63
CA GLU A 128 -28.14 -0.42 1.85
C GLU A 128 -28.96 -0.19 3.13
N ALA A 129 -28.32 0.29 4.20
CA ALA A 129 -28.95 0.56 5.48
C ALA A 129 -30.04 1.64 5.36
N ASP A 130 -29.75 2.75 4.68
CA ASP A 130 -30.71 3.86 4.52
C ASP A 130 -31.65 3.74 3.30
N GLY A 131 -31.59 2.62 2.56
CA GLY A 131 -32.50 2.31 1.46
C GLY A 131 -32.16 3.00 0.13
N ARG A 132 -30.99 3.63 -0.02
CA ARG A 132 -30.51 4.15 -1.31
C ARG A 132 -30.14 3.03 -2.30
N LEU A 133 -29.83 1.86 -1.78
CA LEU A 133 -29.64 0.62 -2.53
C LEU A 133 -30.44 -0.51 -1.87
N PRO A 134 -30.85 -1.54 -2.62
CA PRO A 134 -31.42 -2.74 -2.03
C PRO A 134 -30.42 -3.39 -1.05
N ARG A 135 -30.92 -3.89 0.08
CA ARG A 135 -30.12 -4.66 1.02
C ARG A 135 -29.64 -5.95 0.36
N GLY A 136 -28.35 -6.19 0.40
CA GLY A 136 -27.69 -7.34 -0.17
C GLY A 136 -26.97 -8.19 0.88
N PRO A 137 -26.21 -9.22 0.46
CA PRO A 137 -25.40 -10.05 1.34
C PRO A 137 -24.43 -9.27 2.21
N LEU A 138 -23.93 -8.10 1.77
CA LEU A 138 -23.04 -7.26 2.57
C LEU A 138 -23.76 -6.72 3.81
N TYR A 139 -25.02 -6.29 3.65
CA TYR A 139 -25.81 -5.77 4.76
C TYR A 139 -25.97 -6.83 5.86
N ASP A 140 -26.42 -8.03 5.49
CA ASP A 140 -26.66 -9.12 6.44
C ASP A 140 -25.36 -9.57 7.13
N LEU A 141 -24.26 -9.67 6.37
CA LEU A 141 -22.95 -10.04 6.87
C LEU A 141 -22.44 -9.03 7.92
N VAL A 142 -22.53 -7.74 7.62
CA VAL A 142 -22.08 -6.69 8.54
C VAL A 142 -22.96 -6.67 9.79
N HIS A 143 -24.27 -6.79 9.66
CA HIS A 143 -25.17 -6.88 10.81
C HIS A 143 -24.79 -8.04 11.73
N GLY A 144 -24.55 -9.23 11.18
CA GLY A 144 -24.17 -10.43 11.93
C GLY A 144 -22.82 -10.29 12.61
N GLU A 145 -21.78 -9.91 11.88
CA GLU A 145 -20.40 -9.82 12.37
C GLU A 145 -20.20 -8.74 13.44
N PHE A 146 -20.90 -7.61 13.31
CA PHE A 146 -20.81 -6.51 14.26
C PHE A 146 -21.87 -6.56 15.36
N GLY A 147 -22.79 -7.53 15.31
CA GLY A 147 -23.87 -7.68 16.29
C GLY A 147 -24.78 -6.46 16.36
N LEU A 148 -25.07 -5.86 15.19
CA LEU A 148 -25.91 -4.65 15.13
C LEU A 148 -27.38 -5.01 15.38
N THR A 149 -28.04 -4.22 16.23
CA THR A 149 -29.51 -4.25 16.41
C THR A 149 -30.16 -3.08 15.68
N GLU A 150 -29.39 -2.03 15.45
CA GLU A 150 -29.79 -0.82 14.72
C GLU A 150 -28.66 -0.39 13.79
N ASP A 151 -29.00 0.01 12.56
CA ASP A 151 -28.02 0.35 11.51
C ASP A 151 -27.00 1.40 11.94
N TYR A 152 -27.44 2.44 12.65
CA TYR A 152 -26.57 3.55 13.08
C TYR A 152 -25.53 3.18 14.14
N GLN A 153 -25.65 2.03 14.80
CA GLN A 153 -24.60 1.53 15.69
C GLN A 153 -23.29 1.26 14.94
N PHE A 154 -23.37 1.04 13.64
CA PHE A 154 -22.20 0.89 12.77
C PHE A 154 -21.29 2.12 12.80
N ILE A 155 -21.86 3.34 12.92
CA ILE A 155 -21.07 4.58 12.98
C ILE A 155 -20.12 4.55 14.18
N ASP A 156 -20.61 4.22 15.37
CA ASP A 156 -19.79 4.19 16.58
C ASP A 156 -18.67 3.14 16.48
N ARG A 157 -18.99 1.96 15.94
CA ARG A 157 -18.02 0.90 15.69
C ARG A 157 -16.92 1.34 14.73
N ILE A 158 -17.29 1.95 13.60
CA ILE A 158 -16.31 2.39 12.60
C ILE A 158 -15.44 3.53 13.14
N VAL A 159 -16.02 4.53 13.80
CA VAL A 159 -15.28 5.68 14.30
C VAL A 159 -14.28 5.28 15.40
N ARG A 160 -14.65 4.37 16.29
CA ARG A 160 -13.80 3.98 17.42
C ARG A 160 -12.80 2.88 17.07
N GLU A 161 -13.23 1.88 16.30
CA GLU A 161 -12.47 0.65 16.15
C GLU A 161 -11.72 0.55 14.81
N PHE A 162 -12.16 1.26 13.78
CA PHE A 162 -11.60 1.18 12.43
C PHE A 162 -10.92 2.47 11.98
N ALA A 163 -11.59 3.60 12.05
CA ALA A 163 -11.10 4.86 11.47
C ALA A 163 -9.69 5.28 11.95
N PRO A 164 -9.28 5.06 13.22
CA PRO A 164 -7.93 5.37 13.67
C PRO A 164 -6.85 4.42 13.13
N TYR A 165 -7.24 3.30 12.53
CA TYR A 165 -6.34 2.21 12.15
C TYR A 165 -6.50 1.87 10.68
N ARG A 166 -5.56 2.32 9.86
CA ARG A 166 -5.57 2.12 8.40
C ARG A 166 -5.69 0.64 8.02
N GLU A 167 -5.00 -0.24 8.73
CA GLU A 167 -5.03 -1.68 8.50
C GLU A 167 -6.40 -2.31 8.81
N LYS A 168 -7.15 -1.75 9.75
CA LYS A 168 -8.50 -2.23 10.06
C LYS A 168 -9.49 -1.84 8.97
N VAL A 169 -9.42 -0.59 8.48
CA VAL A 169 -10.22 -0.15 7.33
C VAL A 169 -9.91 -1.02 6.11
N ALA A 170 -8.63 -1.27 5.83
CA ALA A 170 -8.22 -2.20 4.77
C ALA A 170 -8.74 -3.62 5.02
N GLY A 171 -8.77 -4.08 6.26
CA GLY A 171 -9.31 -5.39 6.64
C GLY A 171 -10.80 -5.56 6.35
N PHE A 172 -11.56 -4.47 6.30
CA PHE A 172 -12.99 -4.52 5.98
C PHE A 172 -13.27 -5.06 4.57
N GLN A 173 -12.33 -4.95 3.63
CA GLN A 173 -12.45 -5.54 2.30
C GLN A 173 -12.80 -7.03 2.33
N ARG A 174 -12.48 -7.76 3.40
CA ARG A 174 -12.81 -9.19 3.53
C ARG A 174 -14.31 -9.43 3.60
N TYR A 175 -15.07 -8.53 4.25
CA TYR A 175 -16.54 -8.59 4.26
C TYR A 175 -17.11 -8.31 2.87
N VAL A 176 -16.53 -7.34 2.16
CA VAL A 176 -16.91 -7.05 0.76
C VAL A 176 -16.66 -8.29 -0.13
N LEU A 177 -15.51 -8.98 0.04
CA LEU A 177 -15.20 -10.18 -0.72
C LEU A 177 -16.19 -11.32 -0.41
N GLN A 178 -16.51 -11.52 0.87
CA GLN A 178 -17.48 -12.56 1.28
C GLN A 178 -18.86 -12.28 0.69
N ALA A 179 -19.30 -11.02 0.74
CA ALA A 179 -20.58 -10.60 0.15
C ALA A 179 -20.60 -10.83 -1.38
N ALA A 180 -19.54 -10.41 -2.09
CA ALA A 180 -19.42 -10.63 -3.53
C ALA A 180 -19.49 -12.13 -3.89
N ARG A 181 -18.82 -13.00 -3.11
CA ARG A 181 -18.88 -14.47 -3.27
C ARG A 181 -20.24 -15.04 -2.95
N ALA A 182 -21.02 -14.39 -2.09
CA ALA A 182 -22.40 -14.75 -1.78
C ALA A 182 -23.43 -14.23 -2.81
N GLY A 183 -22.96 -13.58 -3.90
CA GLY A 183 -23.80 -13.09 -4.99
C GLY A 183 -24.20 -11.63 -4.89
N ASP A 184 -23.58 -10.85 -3.99
CA ASP A 184 -23.77 -9.40 -3.91
C ASP A 184 -23.14 -8.72 -5.13
N THR A 185 -23.97 -8.27 -6.05
CA THR A 185 -23.53 -7.66 -7.32
C THR A 185 -22.88 -6.29 -7.09
N ALA A 186 -23.32 -5.52 -6.09
CA ALA A 186 -22.75 -4.22 -5.77
C ALA A 186 -21.36 -4.39 -5.14
N ALA A 187 -21.19 -5.38 -4.25
CA ALA A 187 -19.89 -5.72 -3.69
C ALA A 187 -18.93 -6.26 -4.77
N ALA A 188 -19.41 -7.06 -5.71
CA ALA A 188 -18.60 -7.54 -6.84
C ALA A 188 -18.14 -6.38 -7.74
N ALA A 189 -19.02 -5.42 -8.03
CA ALA A 189 -18.69 -4.23 -8.83
C ALA A 189 -17.60 -3.35 -8.19
N LEU A 190 -17.46 -3.35 -6.86
CA LEU A 190 -16.34 -2.66 -6.20
C LEU A 190 -14.98 -3.29 -6.57
N TYR A 191 -14.89 -4.61 -6.65
CA TYR A 191 -13.66 -5.29 -7.09
C TYR A 191 -13.36 -5.06 -8.56
N GLU A 192 -14.39 -5.01 -9.42
CA GLU A 192 -14.21 -4.66 -10.83
C GLU A 192 -13.67 -3.24 -10.98
N THR A 193 -14.25 -2.29 -10.24
CA THR A 193 -13.77 -0.90 -10.21
C THR A 193 -12.33 -0.82 -9.71
N ALA A 194 -12.01 -1.52 -8.61
CA ALA A 194 -10.65 -1.60 -8.08
C ALA A 194 -9.64 -2.12 -9.12
N ALA A 195 -10.01 -3.18 -9.85
CA ALA A 195 -9.17 -3.74 -10.91
C ALA A 195 -8.97 -2.75 -12.08
N LEU A 196 -9.99 -1.97 -12.44
CA LEU A 196 -9.89 -0.95 -13.48
C LEU A 196 -8.95 0.19 -13.06
N GLU A 197 -8.98 0.62 -11.80
CA GLU A 197 -8.06 1.63 -11.27
C GLU A 197 -6.61 1.15 -11.32
N LEU A 198 -6.35 -0.10 -10.89
CA LEU A 198 -5.02 -0.70 -10.99
C LEU A 198 -4.56 -0.83 -12.45
N ALA A 199 -5.45 -1.24 -13.35
CA ALA A 199 -5.16 -1.32 -14.78
C ALA A 199 -4.87 0.08 -15.40
N LEU A 200 -5.51 1.13 -14.87
CA LEU A 200 -5.25 2.50 -15.29
C LEU A 200 -3.82 2.94 -14.91
N MET A 201 -3.33 2.58 -13.70
CA MET A 201 -1.94 2.85 -13.31
C MET A 201 -0.94 2.18 -14.26
N ILE A 202 -1.18 0.91 -14.61
CA ILE A 202 -0.33 0.16 -15.55
C ILE A 202 -0.34 0.81 -16.93
N ARG A 203 -1.51 1.16 -17.46
CA ARG A 203 -1.65 1.84 -18.77
C ARG A 203 -0.92 3.18 -18.78
N THR A 204 -1.02 3.93 -17.67
CA THR A 204 -0.35 5.23 -17.51
C THR A 204 1.17 5.07 -17.56
N LEU A 205 1.72 4.07 -16.86
CA LEU A 205 3.17 3.80 -16.91
C LEU A 205 3.61 3.29 -18.28
N LYS A 206 2.81 2.45 -18.95
CA LYS A 206 3.08 2.02 -20.33
C LYS A 206 3.10 3.18 -21.33
N ALA A 207 2.33 4.23 -21.09
CA ALA A 207 2.34 5.41 -21.92
C ALA A 207 3.52 6.36 -21.64
N LYS A 208 4.04 6.33 -20.43
CA LYS A 208 5.16 7.19 -20.01
C LYS A 208 6.54 6.58 -20.30
N LEU A 209 6.64 5.27 -20.27
CA LEU A 209 7.90 4.54 -20.36
C LEU A 209 8.00 3.81 -21.70
N ARG A 210 9.22 3.64 -22.19
CA ARG A 210 9.52 2.81 -23.36
C ARG A 210 9.91 1.41 -22.86
N PHE A 211 9.32 0.40 -23.47
CA PHE A 211 9.66 -1.01 -23.23
C PHE A 211 10.23 -1.62 -24.50
N SER A 212 11.14 -2.57 -24.35
CA SER A 212 11.64 -3.37 -25.46
C SER A 212 10.48 -4.17 -26.10
N ALA A 213 10.56 -4.40 -27.40
CA ALA A 213 9.56 -5.15 -28.15
C ALA A 213 9.62 -6.64 -27.84
#